data_809bc24a1ed1e92a3942123a59c2a7f2
#
_entry.id   809bc24a1ed1e92a3942123a59c2a7f2
#
_cell.length_a   1.000
_cell.length_b   1.000
_cell.length_c   1.000
_cell.angle_alpha   90.00
_cell.angle_beta   90.00
_cell.angle_gamma   90.00
#
_symmetry.space_group_name_H-M   'P 1'
#
loop_
_entity.id
_entity.type
_entity.pdbx_description
1 polymer ?
#
loop_
_entity_poly.entity_id
_entity_poly.type
_entity_poly.pdbx_seq_one_letter_code
_entity_poly.pdbx_strand_id
1 'polypeptide(L)'
;MKKNILLLLIVFFSIAACKKDEPIYEINQLQSNSYNANKNKLKSASQYISILYANLFQKALSPNELVEITRCIESVGDKGLVHEVVLSNFMNKEGVIIPSDSLMRADLDLFIEETYKRFYVRDITEAEREYFLNFFASHPDVSSEMVYMAFSLSNEYQFY
;
A
#
# COMPACT_ATOMS: atom_id res chain seq x y z
N MET A 1 41.19 40.24 22.63
CA MET A 1 40.74 38.89 23.07
C MET A 1 39.22 38.77 23.20
N LYS A 2 38.48 39.69 23.81
CA LYS A 2 37.00 39.58 23.97
C LYS A 2 36.19 39.54 22.67
N LYS A 3 36.62 40.23 21.61
CA LYS A 3 35.93 40.29 20.33
C LYS A 3 35.97 38.98 19.54
N ASN A 4 37.06 38.21 19.67
CA ASN A 4 37.22 36.90 18.99
C ASN A 4 36.45 35.79 19.70
N ILE A 5 36.23 35.88 21.01
CA ILE A 5 35.42 34.91 21.77
C ILE A 5 33.94 35.04 21.42
N LEU A 6 33.47 36.28 21.19
CA LEU A 6 32.07 36.51 20.78
C LEU A 6 31.78 35.95 19.39
N LEU A 7 32.72 36.07 18.46
CA LEU A 7 32.58 35.53 17.11
C LEU A 7 32.58 33.99 17.10
N LEU A 8 33.37 33.37 17.97
CA LEU A 8 33.42 31.89 18.11
C LEU A 8 32.13 31.33 18.72
N LEU A 9 31.50 32.08 19.64
CA LEU A 9 30.21 31.72 20.25
C LEU A 9 29.06 31.76 19.24
N ILE A 10 29.05 32.72 18.31
CA ILE A 10 28.01 32.83 17.25
C ILE A 10 28.12 31.68 16.24
N VAL A 11 29.33 31.22 15.88
CA VAL A 11 29.55 30.10 14.99
C VAL A 11 29.12 28.78 15.63
N PHE A 12 29.26 28.64 16.95
CA PHE A 12 28.84 27.41 17.64
C PHE A 12 27.30 27.26 17.74
N PHE A 13 26.56 28.39 17.76
CA PHE A 13 25.09 28.34 17.82
C PHE A 13 24.43 28.06 16.49
N SER A 14 25.13 28.25 15.35
CA SER A 14 24.57 27.99 14.01
C SER A 14 24.58 26.52 13.59
N ILE A 15 25.23 25.63 14.34
CA ILE A 15 25.30 24.18 14.00
C ILE A 15 24.19 23.36 14.66
N ALA A 16 23.41 23.96 15.58
CA ALA A 16 22.38 23.24 16.34
C ALA A 16 20.98 23.24 15.71
N ALA A 17 20.80 23.82 14.52
CA ALA A 17 19.47 23.99 13.91
C ALA A 17 19.36 23.27 12.59
N CYS A 18 19.27 21.94 12.64
CA CYS A 18 18.53 21.15 11.65
C CYS A 18 18.37 19.72 12.19
N LYS A 19 17.44 19.54 13.12
CA LYS A 19 16.80 18.23 13.22
C LYS A 19 15.80 18.17 12.07
N LYS A 20 16.10 17.36 11.09
CA LYS A 20 15.17 16.97 10.07
C LYS A 20 14.17 16.04 10.76
N ASP A 21 13.02 16.57 11.15
CA ASP A 21 11.91 15.74 11.60
C ASP A 21 11.52 14.86 10.43
N GLU A 22 11.89 13.60 10.48
CA GLU A 22 11.33 12.62 9.57
C GLU A 22 9.84 12.52 9.90
N PRO A 23 8.94 12.70 8.93
CA PRO A 23 7.53 12.53 9.19
C PRO A 23 7.30 11.06 9.57
N ILE A 24 7.04 10.81 10.85
CA ILE A 24 6.55 9.52 11.31
C ILE A 24 5.10 9.44 10.84
N TYR A 25 4.86 8.69 9.77
CA TYR A 25 3.51 8.32 9.38
C TYR A 25 3.01 7.29 10.40
N GLU A 26 2.43 7.75 11.49
CA GLU A 26 1.56 6.89 12.29
C GLU A 26 0.33 6.59 11.45
N ILE A 27 0.25 5.38 10.93
CA ILE A 27 -1.00 4.85 10.39
C ILE A 27 -1.88 4.58 11.60
N ASN A 28 -2.63 5.58 12.03
CA ASN A 28 -3.72 5.38 12.97
C ASN A 28 -4.61 4.27 12.42
N GLN A 29 -5.12 3.41 13.31
CA GLN A 29 -6.01 2.30 12.95
C GLN A 29 -6.96 2.75 11.83
N LEU A 30 -6.81 2.15 10.64
CA LEU A 30 -7.69 2.40 9.51
C LEU A 30 -9.11 2.07 9.97
N GLN A 31 -9.94 3.10 10.13
CA GLN A 31 -11.37 2.87 10.33
C GLN A 31 -11.89 2.30 9.00
N SER A 32 -12.19 1.01 8.98
CA SER A 32 -12.81 0.39 7.83
C SER A 32 -14.20 0.99 7.60
N ASN A 33 -14.52 1.26 6.35
CA ASN A 33 -15.87 1.63 5.98
C ASN A 33 -16.81 0.43 6.15
N SER A 34 -18.09 0.71 6.37
CA SER A 34 -19.10 -0.35 6.34
C SER A 34 -19.12 -1.03 4.96
N TYR A 35 -19.51 -2.30 4.91
CA TYR A 35 -19.56 -3.09 3.67
C TYR A 35 -20.41 -2.49 2.55
N ASN A 36 -21.33 -1.60 2.88
CA ASN A 36 -22.21 -0.88 1.93
C ASN A 36 -21.73 0.54 1.59
N ALA A 37 -20.50 0.91 1.93
CA ALA A 37 -19.96 2.21 1.55
C ALA A 37 -19.83 2.30 0.01
N ASN A 38 -20.44 3.32 -0.58
CA ASN A 38 -20.40 3.53 -2.02
C ASN A 38 -19.01 3.99 -2.46
N LYS A 39 -18.36 3.16 -3.26
CA LYS A 39 -17.14 3.49 -3.97
C LYS A 39 -17.51 3.82 -5.41
N ASN A 40 -17.62 5.10 -5.73
CA ASN A 40 -18.05 5.53 -7.05
C ASN A 40 -17.04 6.44 -7.77
N LYS A 41 -15.90 6.69 -7.17
CA LYS A 41 -14.88 7.60 -7.69
C LYS A 41 -13.65 6.83 -8.14
N LEU A 42 -13.41 6.83 -9.44
CA LEU A 42 -12.25 6.15 -10.04
C LEU A 42 -10.95 6.81 -9.57
N LYS A 43 -9.99 6.00 -9.16
CA LYS A 43 -8.64 6.46 -8.82
C LYS A 43 -7.93 6.98 -10.06
N SER A 44 -7.21 8.09 -9.95
CA SER A 44 -6.22 8.46 -10.97
C SER A 44 -5.03 7.49 -10.95
N ALA A 45 -4.22 7.48 -12.01
CA ALA A 45 -3.02 6.63 -12.06
C ALA A 45 -2.10 6.87 -10.85
N SER A 46 -1.86 8.12 -10.48
CA SER A 46 -1.02 8.46 -9.33
C SER A 46 -1.61 8.00 -7.99
N GLN A 47 -2.93 8.10 -7.83
CA GLN A 47 -3.63 7.60 -6.64
C GLN A 47 -3.56 6.07 -6.55
N TYR A 48 -3.82 5.37 -7.68
CA TYR A 48 -3.69 3.92 -7.74
C TYR A 48 -2.30 3.45 -7.31
N ILE A 49 -1.24 4.03 -7.88
CA ILE A 49 0.16 3.67 -7.57
C ILE A 49 0.49 3.96 -6.10
N SER A 50 0.13 5.16 -5.61
CA SER A 50 0.43 5.55 -4.23
C SER A 50 -0.23 4.62 -3.22
N ILE A 51 -1.50 4.27 -3.43
CA ILE A 51 -2.27 3.38 -2.55
C ILE A 51 -1.74 1.96 -2.67
N LEU A 52 -1.47 1.48 -3.89
CA LEU A 52 -0.92 0.15 -4.12
C LEU A 52 0.43 -0.04 -3.42
N TYR A 53 1.33 0.94 -3.57
CA TYR A 53 2.63 0.90 -2.91
C TYR A 53 2.50 0.93 -1.39
N ALA A 54 1.64 1.80 -0.85
CA ALA A 54 1.37 1.85 0.58
C ALA A 54 0.80 0.53 1.12
N ASN A 55 -0.09 -0.12 0.36
CA ASN A 55 -0.64 -1.43 0.74
C ASN A 55 0.41 -2.54 0.75
N LEU A 56 1.35 -2.51 -0.20
CA LEU A 56 2.36 -3.57 -0.33
C LEU A 56 3.59 -3.36 0.55
N PHE A 57 3.97 -2.11 0.84
CA PHE A 57 5.22 -1.80 1.54
C PHE A 57 5.03 -1.10 2.89
N GLN A 58 3.80 -0.70 3.23
CA GLN A 58 3.48 0.08 4.44
C GLN A 58 4.33 1.36 4.58
N LYS A 59 4.70 1.95 3.46
CA LYS A 59 5.44 3.21 3.36
C LYS A 59 5.05 3.98 2.11
N ALA A 60 5.34 5.28 2.07
CA ALA A 60 5.10 6.10 0.89
C ALA A 60 6.14 5.83 -0.20
N LEU A 61 5.70 5.87 -1.46
CA LEU A 61 6.59 5.89 -2.62
C LEU A 61 7.26 7.26 -2.72
N SER A 62 8.51 7.29 -3.22
CA SER A 62 9.19 8.56 -3.44
C SER A 62 8.49 9.38 -4.53
N PRO A 63 8.49 10.73 -4.44
CA PRO A 63 7.82 11.58 -5.43
C PRO A 63 8.34 11.37 -6.87
N ASN A 64 9.63 11.12 -7.04
CA ASN A 64 10.21 10.88 -8.36
C ASN A 64 9.73 9.56 -8.96
N GLU A 65 9.78 8.46 -8.21
CA GLU A 65 9.27 7.16 -8.65
C GLU A 65 7.77 7.23 -8.96
N LEU A 66 6.99 7.96 -8.14
CA LEU A 66 5.56 8.15 -8.39
C LEU A 66 5.31 8.81 -9.74
N VAL A 67 6.05 9.87 -10.07
CA VAL A 67 5.91 10.57 -11.37
C VAL A 67 6.30 9.66 -12.53
N GLU A 68 7.40 8.92 -12.42
CA GLU A 68 7.88 8.02 -13.47
C GLU A 68 6.88 6.89 -13.76
N ILE A 69 6.39 6.21 -12.70
CA ILE A 69 5.42 5.12 -12.86
C ILE A 69 4.07 5.65 -13.35
N THR A 70 3.63 6.83 -12.87
CA THR A 70 2.40 7.47 -13.37
C THR A 70 2.48 7.71 -14.87
N ARG A 71 3.58 8.28 -15.36
CA ARG A 71 3.79 8.50 -16.81
C ARG A 71 3.79 7.18 -17.59
N CYS A 72 4.39 6.14 -17.04
CA CYS A 72 4.35 4.81 -17.64
C CYS A 72 2.91 4.32 -17.80
N ILE A 73 2.10 4.36 -16.75
CA ILE A 73 0.69 3.95 -16.81
C ILE A 73 -0.11 4.81 -17.79
N GLU A 74 0.12 6.12 -17.81
CA GLU A 74 -0.61 7.04 -18.69
C GLU A 74 -0.25 6.83 -20.18
N SER A 75 0.98 6.45 -20.49
CA SER A 75 1.46 6.22 -21.85
C SER A 75 0.95 4.93 -22.50
N VAL A 76 0.52 3.95 -21.71
CA VAL A 76 0.02 2.65 -22.20
C VAL A 76 -1.49 2.71 -22.39
N GLY A 77 -1.98 2.34 -23.56
CA GLY A 77 -3.42 2.32 -23.87
C GLY A 77 -4.18 1.26 -23.06
N ASP A 78 -3.62 0.06 -22.92
CA ASP A 78 -4.20 -1.02 -22.13
C ASP A 78 -3.87 -0.82 -20.63
N LYS A 79 -4.85 -0.29 -19.91
CA LYS A 79 -4.70 -0.03 -18.47
C LYS A 79 -4.67 -1.30 -17.63
N GLY A 80 -5.36 -2.36 -18.05
CA GLY A 80 -5.30 -3.67 -17.38
C GLY A 80 -3.89 -4.22 -17.42
N LEU A 81 -3.31 -4.32 -18.60
CA LEU A 81 -1.95 -4.84 -18.79
C LEU A 81 -0.91 -4.05 -17.99
N VAL A 82 -0.95 -2.72 -18.05
CA VAL A 82 0.05 -1.91 -17.34
C VAL A 82 -0.10 -1.99 -15.83
N HIS A 83 -1.31 -2.13 -15.30
CA HIS A 83 -1.53 -2.37 -13.86
C HIS A 83 -0.94 -3.70 -13.43
N GLU A 84 -1.13 -4.77 -14.22
CA GLU A 84 -0.51 -6.09 -13.96
C GLU A 84 1.03 -5.99 -13.93
N VAL A 85 1.63 -5.31 -14.92
CA VAL A 85 3.08 -5.14 -15.00
C VAL A 85 3.63 -4.35 -13.79
N VAL A 86 2.99 -3.25 -13.41
CA VAL A 86 3.40 -2.46 -12.25
C VAL A 86 3.25 -3.26 -10.95
N LEU A 87 2.13 -3.95 -10.79
CA LEU A 87 1.88 -4.80 -9.63
C LEU A 87 2.91 -5.92 -9.52
N SER A 88 3.17 -6.64 -10.61
CA SER A 88 4.20 -7.69 -10.65
C SER A 88 5.58 -7.16 -10.29
N ASN A 89 5.95 -5.99 -10.79
CA ASN A 89 7.20 -5.32 -10.40
C ASN A 89 7.28 -5.03 -8.90
N PHE A 90 6.19 -4.53 -8.32
CA PHE A 90 6.15 -4.25 -6.89
C PHE A 90 6.22 -5.53 -6.05
N MET A 91 5.53 -6.59 -6.45
CA MET A 91 5.55 -7.86 -5.73
C MET A 91 6.92 -8.54 -5.75
N ASN A 92 7.73 -8.29 -6.76
CA ASN A 92 9.10 -8.80 -6.86
C ASN A 92 10.16 -7.84 -6.27
N LYS A 93 9.75 -6.69 -5.75
CA LYS A 93 10.68 -5.69 -5.20
C LYS A 93 11.02 -6.04 -3.75
N GLU A 94 12.28 -5.84 -3.36
CA GLU A 94 12.73 -6.02 -1.99
C GLU A 94 11.93 -5.15 -1.01
N GLY A 95 11.53 -5.76 0.11
CA GLY A 95 10.77 -5.09 1.17
C GLY A 95 9.26 -5.12 0.97
N VAL A 96 8.73 -5.86 -0.01
CA VAL A 96 7.31 -6.13 -0.11
C VAL A 96 6.81 -6.93 1.10
N ILE A 97 5.63 -6.59 1.60
CA ILE A 97 5.04 -7.22 2.79
C ILE A 97 3.83 -8.05 2.38
N ILE A 98 4.09 -9.33 2.10
CA ILE A 98 3.08 -10.34 1.79
C ILE A 98 3.18 -11.44 2.85
N PRO A 99 2.07 -11.84 3.50
CA PRO A 99 2.08 -12.98 4.42
C PRO A 99 2.56 -14.25 3.73
N SER A 100 3.24 -15.12 4.44
CA SER A 100 3.57 -16.44 3.89
C SER A 100 2.31 -17.29 3.73
N ASP A 101 2.32 -18.24 2.80
CA ASP A 101 1.19 -19.15 2.59
C ASP A 101 0.87 -19.99 3.83
N SER A 102 1.88 -20.31 4.63
CA SER A 102 1.68 -21.00 5.91
C SER A 102 0.93 -20.12 6.92
N LEU A 103 1.21 -18.82 6.97
CA LEU A 103 0.51 -17.88 7.84
C LEU A 103 -0.93 -17.67 7.36
N MET A 104 -1.12 -17.50 6.06
CA MET A 104 -2.45 -17.42 5.45
C MET A 104 -3.32 -18.63 5.80
N ARG A 105 -2.75 -19.85 5.66
CA ARG A 105 -3.51 -21.09 5.90
C ARG A 105 -3.71 -21.42 7.37
N ALA A 106 -2.92 -20.84 8.27
CA ALA A 106 -3.10 -21.01 9.71
C ALA A 106 -4.41 -20.37 10.21
N ASP A 107 -4.83 -19.25 9.60
CA ASP A 107 -6.08 -18.56 9.90
C ASP A 107 -6.59 -17.86 8.65
N LEU A 108 -7.31 -18.60 7.80
CA LEU A 108 -7.87 -18.08 6.55
C LEU A 108 -8.90 -17.00 6.79
N ASP A 109 -9.67 -17.11 7.84
CA ASP A 109 -10.72 -16.15 8.16
C ASP A 109 -10.13 -14.77 8.48
N LEU A 110 -9.17 -14.72 9.38
CA LEU A 110 -8.44 -13.52 9.72
C LEU A 110 -7.70 -12.95 8.49
N PHE A 111 -7.04 -13.81 7.71
CA PHE A 111 -6.31 -13.39 6.50
C PHE A 111 -7.22 -12.69 5.50
N ILE A 112 -8.41 -13.24 5.24
CA ILE A 112 -9.37 -12.65 4.30
C ILE A 112 -9.89 -11.32 4.84
N GLU A 113 -10.26 -11.27 6.12
CA GLU A 113 -10.75 -10.06 6.76
C GLU A 113 -9.72 -8.91 6.69
N GLU A 114 -8.46 -9.20 7.03
CA GLU A 114 -7.38 -8.22 6.94
C GLU A 114 -7.08 -7.80 5.49
N THR A 115 -7.22 -8.72 4.54
CA THR A 115 -7.05 -8.42 3.11
C THR A 115 -8.13 -7.45 2.62
N TYR A 116 -9.39 -7.64 3.01
CA TYR A 116 -10.48 -6.70 2.72
C TYR A 116 -10.22 -5.32 3.32
N LYS A 117 -9.81 -5.27 4.58
CA LYS A 117 -9.45 -4.00 5.24
C LYS A 117 -8.28 -3.30 4.54
N ARG A 118 -7.26 -4.05 4.16
CA ARG A 118 -6.04 -3.52 3.52
C ARG A 118 -6.31 -2.96 2.13
N PHE A 119 -7.02 -3.70 1.27
CA PHE A 119 -7.20 -3.34 -0.13
C PHE A 119 -8.49 -2.58 -0.40
N TYR A 120 -9.57 -2.96 0.27
CA TYR A 120 -10.88 -2.35 0.02
C TYR A 120 -11.30 -1.34 1.08
N VAL A 121 -10.57 -1.26 2.22
CA VAL A 121 -10.86 -0.33 3.33
C VAL A 121 -12.32 -0.48 3.83
N ARG A 122 -12.83 -1.70 3.82
CA ARG A 122 -14.16 -2.06 4.32
C ARG A 122 -14.15 -3.43 4.99
N ASP A 123 -15.19 -3.70 5.74
CA ASP A 123 -15.42 -5.04 6.28
C ASP A 123 -15.91 -5.98 5.17
N ILE A 124 -15.58 -7.26 5.32
CA ILE A 124 -16.07 -8.33 4.46
C ILE A 124 -17.53 -8.65 4.83
N THR A 125 -18.35 -8.97 3.84
CA THR A 125 -19.70 -9.50 4.07
C THR A 125 -19.64 -11.00 4.38
N GLU A 126 -20.65 -11.52 5.06
CA GLU A 126 -20.74 -12.96 5.37
C GLU A 126 -20.76 -13.82 4.10
N ALA A 127 -21.44 -13.38 3.06
CA ALA A 127 -21.48 -14.09 1.78
C ALA A 127 -20.11 -14.16 1.08
N GLU A 128 -19.33 -13.07 1.13
CA GLU A 128 -17.96 -13.05 0.59
C GLU A 128 -17.04 -13.95 1.43
N ARG A 129 -17.18 -13.91 2.76
CA ARG A 129 -16.43 -14.75 3.69
C ARG A 129 -16.61 -16.23 3.36
N GLU A 130 -17.84 -16.69 3.32
CA GLU A 130 -18.19 -18.06 2.98
C GLU A 130 -17.69 -18.46 1.57
N TYR A 131 -17.81 -17.57 0.60
CA TYR A 131 -17.28 -17.80 -0.73
C TYR A 131 -15.77 -18.06 -0.69
N PHE A 132 -15.00 -17.22 -0.03
CA PHE A 132 -13.54 -17.38 0.05
C PHE A 132 -13.11 -18.61 0.82
N LEU A 133 -13.75 -18.92 1.95
CA LEU A 133 -13.46 -20.15 2.71
C LEU A 133 -13.67 -21.41 1.86
N ASN A 134 -14.78 -21.49 1.13
CA ASN A 134 -15.05 -22.57 0.21
C ASN A 134 -14.08 -22.61 -0.98
N PHE A 135 -13.71 -21.45 -1.51
CA PHE A 135 -12.74 -21.33 -2.59
C PHE A 135 -11.37 -21.88 -2.16
N PHE A 136 -10.85 -21.46 -1.02
CA PHE A 136 -9.56 -21.96 -0.51
C PHE A 136 -9.58 -23.45 -0.16
N ALA A 137 -10.72 -23.97 0.31
CA ALA A 137 -10.87 -25.40 0.58
C ALA A 137 -10.75 -26.23 -0.71
N SER A 138 -11.23 -25.71 -1.83
CA SER A 138 -11.18 -26.38 -3.15
C SER A 138 -9.92 -26.08 -3.96
N HIS A 139 -9.14 -25.06 -3.58
CA HIS A 139 -7.93 -24.63 -4.31
C HIS A 139 -6.72 -24.55 -3.34
N PRO A 140 -6.11 -25.69 -3.01
CA PRO A 140 -4.98 -25.74 -2.06
C PRO A 140 -3.68 -25.12 -2.61
N ASP A 141 -3.60 -24.86 -3.89
CA ASP A 141 -2.47 -24.28 -4.63
C ASP A 141 -2.48 -22.74 -4.64
N VAL A 142 -3.58 -22.10 -4.22
CA VAL A 142 -3.65 -20.64 -4.15
C VAL A 142 -2.71 -20.10 -3.08
N SER A 143 -1.85 -19.17 -3.49
CA SER A 143 -0.90 -18.49 -2.60
C SER A 143 -1.44 -17.14 -2.11
N SER A 144 -0.88 -16.62 -1.03
CA SER A 144 -1.16 -15.28 -0.51
C SER A 144 -0.85 -14.19 -1.54
N GLU A 145 0.20 -14.37 -2.33
CA GLU A 145 0.57 -13.49 -3.42
C GLU A 145 -0.52 -13.42 -4.49
N MET A 146 -1.05 -14.58 -4.92
CA MET A 146 -2.15 -14.65 -5.89
C MET A 146 -3.40 -13.92 -5.40
N VAL A 147 -3.71 -14.04 -4.11
CA VAL A 147 -4.82 -13.31 -3.49
C VAL A 147 -4.58 -11.79 -3.54
N TYR A 148 -3.41 -11.33 -3.15
CA TYR A 148 -3.07 -9.90 -3.20
C TYR A 148 -3.09 -9.36 -4.62
N MET A 149 -2.65 -10.15 -5.63
CA MET A 149 -2.78 -9.80 -7.04
C MET A 149 -4.25 -9.64 -7.45
N ALA A 150 -5.07 -10.62 -7.11
CA ALA A 150 -6.50 -10.60 -7.45
C ALA A 150 -7.23 -9.39 -6.85
N PHE A 151 -6.95 -9.07 -5.57
CA PHE A 151 -7.53 -7.90 -4.92
C PHE A 151 -7.06 -6.58 -5.55
N SER A 152 -5.77 -6.45 -5.83
CA SER A 152 -5.19 -5.23 -6.41
C SER A 152 -5.65 -4.93 -7.84
N LEU A 153 -5.99 -5.98 -8.62
CA LEU A 153 -6.46 -5.87 -10.00
C LEU A 153 -7.98 -5.84 -10.12
N SER A 154 -8.70 -6.04 -9.01
CA SER A 154 -10.15 -6.06 -9.02
C SER A 154 -10.77 -4.72 -9.40
N ASN A 155 -11.99 -4.76 -9.94
CA ASN A 155 -12.74 -3.55 -10.24
C ASN A 155 -13.00 -2.71 -8.97
N GLU A 156 -13.28 -3.34 -7.83
CA GLU A 156 -13.51 -2.61 -6.58
C GLU A 156 -12.28 -1.82 -6.15
N TYR A 157 -11.09 -2.36 -6.36
CA TYR A 157 -9.85 -1.68 -6.01
C TYR A 157 -9.58 -0.42 -6.86
N GLN A 158 -10.16 -0.31 -8.03
CA GLN A 158 -10.00 0.87 -8.90
C GLN A 158 -10.77 2.09 -8.38
N PHE A 159 -11.72 1.89 -7.47
CA PHE A 159 -12.58 2.95 -6.93
C PHE A 159 -12.32 3.23 -5.44
N TYR A 160 -12.73 4.41 -4.98
CA TYR A 160 -12.74 4.85 -3.58
C TYR A 160 -13.93 5.76 -3.28
#